data_82d302054337a4cf22a5460ce87dc5ec
#
_entry.id   82d302054337a4cf22a5460ce87dc5ec
#
_cell.length_a   1.000
_cell.length_b   1.000
_cell.length_c   1.000
_cell.angle_alpha   90.00
_cell.angle_beta   90.00
_cell.angle_gamma   90.00
#
_symmetry.space_group_name_H-M   'P 1'
#
loop_
_entity.id
_entity.type
_entity.pdbx_description
1 polymer ?
#
loop_
_entity_poly.entity_id
_entity_poly.type
_entity_poly.pdbx_seq_one_letter_code
_entity_poly.pdbx_strand_id
1 'polypeptide(L)'
;MTHNKSIYIFHRALRLTDKTGLTVALKESKQVIPIFIFTPEQITSQNKFRSLFAVKFMIDALMDLDKSLNKLGSRLYIFYGKQPEVLQKILRHDTDIDTVIVNKDYTPYAISREAELKKICENENRTFESYEDYLLHDINTVLNKSGTFYSVFTPFYNAALKFNVAKPKIIRNTNFVKKKYSIPNQTTFDKIKHLTSYNNTELYEFIGTREEGEKRLKNIKNQKNYANDRDNLCLETTRLSPYIKFGIVSIREVYHRIQSLYNKHHPLIRQLYWRDFYYILSFNRTDLLEDSTSFRESYDNIDWWSDAKSKRFLQLWKDGKTGYPVVDAGMRELNMTGYMHNRARLITSNFLVKHLFIDWREGERYFASKLIDYDPSVNNGNWQFTSGSGADSEPYFRMINPILQEIKHDKSCGYIKAWIPELMDVPNEDIHDWQNVHEDYHKIGIDYPAPCKMYDYAKLKKESKKVYKKAFTS
;
A
#
# COMPACT_ATOMS: atom_id res chain seq x y z
N MET A 1 -10.86 31.61 -18.43
CA MET A 1 -9.79 31.10 -17.58
C MET A 1 -9.68 32.07 -16.41
N THR A 2 -9.88 31.56 -15.22
CA THR A 2 -9.92 32.35 -13.98
C THR A 2 -8.53 32.68 -13.46
N HIS A 3 -7.53 31.80 -13.78
CA HIS A 3 -6.16 31.92 -13.31
C HIS A 3 -5.19 32.27 -14.44
N ASN A 4 -4.19 33.12 -14.14
CA ASN A 4 -3.13 33.43 -15.07
C ASN A 4 -2.13 32.27 -15.15
N LYS A 5 -1.55 31.86 -14.00
CA LYS A 5 -0.61 30.76 -13.92
C LYS A 5 -0.84 29.96 -12.63
N SER A 6 -1.00 28.64 -12.73
CA SER A 6 -1.15 27.79 -11.55
C SER A 6 -0.01 26.79 -11.41
N ILE A 7 0.32 26.45 -10.16
CA ILE A 7 1.12 25.29 -9.83
C ILE A 7 0.19 24.11 -9.63
N TYR A 8 0.50 22.97 -10.26
CA TYR A 8 -0.08 21.67 -9.92
C TYR A 8 0.96 20.81 -9.22
N ILE A 9 0.76 20.51 -7.92
CA ILE A 9 1.68 19.67 -7.15
C ILE A 9 1.22 18.22 -7.23
N PHE A 10 2.05 17.37 -7.83
CA PHE A 10 1.86 15.94 -7.80
C PHE A 10 2.28 15.39 -6.42
N HIS A 11 1.39 14.67 -5.74
CA HIS A 11 1.69 13.91 -4.52
C HIS A 11 1.56 12.41 -4.77
N ARG A 12 0.35 11.97 -5.02
CA ARG A 12 -0.03 10.66 -5.57
C ARG A 12 -0.61 10.86 -6.96
N ALA A 13 -1.14 9.80 -7.56
CA ALA A 13 -1.74 9.87 -8.88
C ALA A 13 -0.75 10.35 -9.96
N LEU A 14 0.35 9.58 -10.13
CA LEU A 14 1.46 9.90 -11.05
C LEU A 14 1.08 9.56 -12.49
N ARG A 15 0.08 10.28 -13.03
CA ARG A 15 -0.47 10.11 -14.38
C ARG A 15 -1.01 11.44 -14.92
N LEU A 16 -1.23 11.52 -16.22
CA LEU A 16 -1.84 12.68 -16.91
C LEU A 16 -3.30 12.44 -17.36
N THR A 17 -3.88 11.29 -17.06
CA THR A 17 -5.27 10.94 -17.41
C THR A 17 -6.11 10.80 -16.15
N ASP A 18 -7.43 11.00 -16.26
CA ASP A 18 -8.38 10.80 -15.16
C ASP A 18 -7.93 11.38 -13.82
N LYS A 19 -7.63 12.67 -13.80
CA LYS A 19 -7.08 13.37 -12.66
C LYS A 19 -7.81 14.67 -12.39
N THR A 20 -8.61 14.71 -11.32
CA THR A 20 -9.58 15.79 -11.08
C THR A 20 -8.91 17.14 -10.94
N GLY A 21 -7.98 17.33 -10.01
CA GLY A 21 -7.32 18.62 -9.80
C GLY A 21 -6.50 19.10 -11.01
N LEU A 22 -5.81 18.18 -11.72
CA LEU A 22 -5.09 18.54 -12.94
C LEU A 22 -6.04 18.95 -14.07
N THR A 23 -7.20 18.30 -14.18
CA THR A 23 -8.22 18.67 -15.16
C THR A 23 -8.74 20.09 -14.91
N VAL A 24 -8.98 20.44 -13.62
CA VAL A 24 -9.38 21.80 -13.23
C VAL A 24 -8.26 22.78 -13.52
N ALA A 25 -7.03 22.50 -13.09
CA ALA A 25 -5.88 23.36 -13.36
C ALA A 25 -5.74 23.71 -14.85
N LEU A 26 -5.78 22.72 -15.73
CA LEU A 26 -5.66 22.93 -17.19
C LEU A 26 -6.87 23.59 -17.81
N LYS A 27 -8.06 23.49 -17.21
CA LYS A 27 -9.27 24.15 -17.72
C LYS A 27 -9.32 25.61 -17.32
N GLU A 28 -8.91 25.92 -16.10
CA GLU A 28 -9.16 27.24 -15.47
C GLU A 28 -7.94 28.17 -15.52
N SER A 29 -6.73 27.66 -15.79
CA SER A 29 -5.51 28.47 -15.88
C SER A 29 -5.06 28.68 -17.31
N LYS A 30 -4.41 29.80 -17.61
CA LYS A 30 -3.75 30.03 -18.92
C LYS A 30 -2.50 29.17 -19.06
N GLN A 31 -1.76 28.96 -17.96
CA GLN A 31 -0.57 28.11 -17.92
C GLN A 31 -0.54 27.29 -16.62
N VAL A 32 -0.07 26.04 -16.69
CA VAL A 32 0.08 25.14 -15.54
C VAL A 32 1.53 24.69 -15.40
N ILE A 33 2.09 24.85 -14.21
CA ILE A 33 3.43 24.36 -13.84
C ILE A 33 3.27 23.02 -13.11
N PRO A 34 3.65 21.89 -13.73
CA PRO A 34 3.58 20.58 -13.08
C PRO A 34 4.84 20.37 -12.22
N ILE A 35 4.67 20.25 -10.90
CA ILE A 35 5.80 20.06 -9.98
C ILE A 35 5.68 18.80 -9.14
N PHE A 36 6.83 18.26 -8.69
CA PHE A 36 6.93 17.26 -7.63
C PHE A 36 8.02 17.66 -6.64
N ILE A 37 7.75 17.54 -5.34
CA ILE A 37 8.70 17.88 -4.28
C ILE A 37 9.01 16.61 -3.49
N PHE A 38 10.24 16.09 -3.66
CA PHE A 38 10.75 15.03 -2.80
C PHE A 38 11.04 15.58 -1.41
N THR A 39 10.55 14.92 -0.37
CA THR A 39 10.83 15.34 1.01
C THR A 39 11.80 14.37 1.70
N PRO A 40 12.66 14.85 2.62
CA PRO A 40 13.51 13.96 3.41
C PRO A 40 12.71 12.84 4.10
N GLU A 41 11.57 13.18 4.68
CA GLU A 41 10.66 12.25 5.37
C GLU A 41 10.10 11.17 4.42
N GLN A 42 10.06 11.42 3.13
CA GLN A 42 9.56 10.46 2.16
C GLN A 42 10.64 9.49 1.68
N ILE A 43 11.87 9.98 1.43
CA ILE A 43 12.88 9.23 0.68
C ILE A 43 14.15 8.87 1.44
N THR A 44 14.35 9.42 2.66
CA THR A 44 15.57 9.13 3.44
C THR A 44 15.35 8.09 4.55
N SER A 45 16.42 7.65 5.19
CA SER A 45 16.41 6.72 6.32
C SER A 45 15.77 7.28 7.61
N GLN A 46 15.43 8.56 7.65
CA GLN A 46 14.66 9.16 8.74
C GLN A 46 13.25 8.55 8.83
N ASN A 47 12.71 8.09 7.72
CA ASN A 47 11.44 7.40 7.70
C ASN A 47 11.61 5.89 7.97
N LYS A 48 11.22 5.46 9.16
CA LYS A 48 11.26 4.03 9.57
C LYS A 48 10.30 3.13 8.77
N PHE A 49 9.31 3.71 8.10
CA PHE A 49 8.36 3.01 7.23
C PHE A 49 8.78 3.05 5.76
N ARG A 50 9.97 3.54 5.44
CA ARG A 50 10.44 3.66 4.06
C ARG A 50 10.77 2.30 3.46
N SER A 51 10.08 1.92 2.39
CA SER A 51 10.47 0.82 1.52
C SER A 51 11.35 1.33 0.37
N LEU A 52 12.51 0.73 0.18
CA LEU A 52 13.39 1.02 -0.98
C LEU A 52 12.70 0.64 -2.30
N PHE A 53 11.93 -0.47 -2.32
CA PHE A 53 11.14 -0.87 -3.48
C PHE A 53 10.09 0.19 -3.85
N ALA A 54 9.39 0.74 -2.85
CA ALA A 54 8.38 1.78 -3.05
C ALA A 54 9.01 3.09 -3.54
N VAL A 55 10.17 3.50 -2.99
CA VAL A 55 10.91 4.69 -3.43
C VAL A 55 11.38 4.54 -4.87
N LYS A 56 11.96 3.37 -5.23
CA LYS A 56 12.39 3.09 -6.59
C LYS A 56 11.22 3.15 -7.57
N PHE A 57 10.13 2.48 -7.26
CA PHE A 57 8.92 2.47 -8.09
C PHE A 57 8.36 3.89 -8.30
N MET A 58 8.37 4.72 -7.25
CA MET A 58 7.95 6.12 -7.34
C MET A 58 8.87 6.94 -8.25
N ILE A 59 10.17 6.76 -8.19
CA ILE A 59 11.13 7.44 -9.07
C ILE A 59 10.91 7.02 -10.52
N ASP A 60 10.72 5.73 -10.80
CA ASP A 60 10.41 5.22 -12.14
C ASP A 60 9.12 5.86 -12.68
N ALA A 61 8.07 5.95 -11.85
CA ALA A 61 6.80 6.57 -12.21
C ALA A 61 6.92 8.07 -12.51
N LEU A 62 7.72 8.78 -11.74
CA LEU A 62 7.97 10.21 -11.97
C LEU A 62 8.81 10.46 -13.23
N MET A 63 9.77 9.60 -13.52
CA MET A 63 10.54 9.66 -14.78
C MET A 63 9.65 9.37 -15.99
N ASP A 64 8.72 8.43 -15.90
CA ASP A 64 7.76 8.13 -16.97
C ASP A 64 6.75 9.28 -17.16
N LEU A 65 6.30 9.89 -16.05
CA LEU A 65 5.46 11.08 -16.06
C LEU A 65 6.19 12.26 -16.73
N ASP A 66 7.48 12.48 -16.43
CA ASP A 66 8.30 13.51 -17.08
C ASP A 66 8.42 13.26 -18.59
N LYS A 67 8.68 12.01 -19.01
CA LYS A 67 8.68 11.64 -20.45
C LYS A 67 7.34 11.97 -21.11
N SER A 68 6.23 11.74 -20.41
CA SER A 68 4.90 12.05 -20.92
C SER A 68 4.67 13.56 -21.07
N LEU A 69 5.11 14.36 -20.11
CA LEU A 69 5.09 15.83 -20.17
C LEU A 69 6.01 16.37 -21.27
N ASN A 70 7.17 15.75 -21.48
CA ASN A 70 8.11 16.12 -22.56
C ASN A 70 7.47 15.97 -23.96
N LYS A 71 6.64 14.95 -24.18
CA LYS A 71 5.86 14.79 -25.42
C LYS A 71 4.86 15.93 -25.65
N LEU A 72 4.42 16.59 -24.55
CA LEU A 72 3.52 17.76 -24.60
C LEU A 72 4.27 19.10 -24.61
N GLY A 73 5.59 19.10 -24.80
CA GLY A 73 6.43 20.31 -24.87
C GLY A 73 6.71 20.96 -23.51
N SER A 74 6.46 20.24 -22.42
CA SER A 74 6.72 20.64 -21.02
C SER A 74 7.70 19.68 -20.36
N ARG A 75 7.81 19.72 -19.03
CA ARG A 75 8.54 18.76 -18.20
C ARG A 75 8.00 18.75 -16.79
N LEU A 76 8.32 17.73 -16.01
CA LEU A 76 8.07 17.72 -14.58
C LEU A 76 9.18 18.52 -13.86
N TYR A 77 8.82 19.57 -13.14
CA TYR A 77 9.76 20.35 -12.34
C TYR A 77 9.91 19.69 -10.96
N ILE A 78 11.10 19.18 -10.64
CA ILE A 78 11.35 18.43 -9.43
C ILE A 78 12.22 19.20 -8.43
N PHE A 79 11.86 19.11 -7.16
CA PHE A 79 12.53 19.78 -6.04
C PHE A 79 12.85 18.77 -4.93
N TYR A 80 13.72 19.16 -4.01
CA TYR A 80 14.04 18.42 -2.80
C TYR A 80 14.05 19.36 -1.61
N GLY A 81 13.32 19.02 -0.56
CA GLY A 81 13.23 19.79 0.69
C GLY A 81 11.84 19.71 1.32
N LYS A 82 11.62 20.49 2.38
CA LYS A 82 10.30 20.62 2.99
C LYS A 82 9.36 21.34 2.04
N GLN A 83 8.18 20.77 1.80
CA GLN A 83 7.25 21.29 0.79
C GLN A 83 6.85 22.76 1.02
N PRO A 84 6.51 23.23 2.26
CA PRO A 84 6.17 24.62 2.48
C PRO A 84 7.30 25.60 2.11
N GLU A 85 8.54 25.27 2.48
CA GLU A 85 9.72 26.11 2.18
C GLU A 85 10.00 26.18 0.67
N VAL A 86 9.87 25.05 -0.02
CA VAL A 86 10.05 24.98 -1.48
C VAL A 86 8.96 25.78 -2.18
N LEU A 87 7.68 25.60 -1.79
CA LEU A 87 6.56 26.30 -2.38
C LEU A 87 6.70 27.80 -2.19
N GLN A 88 7.03 28.28 -0.99
CA GLN A 88 7.21 29.70 -0.71
C GLN A 88 8.28 30.34 -1.62
N LYS A 89 9.42 29.65 -1.81
CA LYS A 89 10.48 30.14 -2.71
C LYS A 89 10.00 30.24 -4.16
N ILE A 90 9.18 29.29 -4.62
CA ILE A 90 8.63 29.31 -5.98
C ILE A 90 7.65 30.49 -6.15
N LEU A 91 6.72 30.67 -5.20
CA LEU A 91 5.71 31.74 -5.25
C LEU A 91 6.34 33.15 -5.22
N ARG A 92 7.41 33.34 -4.46
CA ARG A 92 8.16 34.60 -4.40
C ARG A 92 8.99 34.87 -5.65
N HIS A 93 9.44 33.83 -6.34
CA HIS A 93 10.21 33.94 -7.58
C HIS A 93 9.35 34.31 -8.79
N ASP A 94 8.17 33.70 -8.91
CA ASP A 94 7.23 33.96 -10.01
C ASP A 94 5.92 34.51 -9.46
N THR A 95 5.80 35.83 -9.52
CA THR A 95 4.63 36.58 -9.00
C THR A 95 3.38 36.43 -9.88
N ASP A 96 3.49 35.91 -11.09
CA ASP A 96 2.36 35.59 -11.97
C ASP A 96 1.58 34.33 -11.55
N ILE A 97 2.16 33.54 -10.65
CA ILE A 97 1.46 32.38 -10.06
C ILE A 97 0.42 32.88 -9.08
N ASP A 98 -0.84 32.65 -9.38
CA ASP A 98 -1.98 33.08 -8.54
C ASP A 98 -2.64 31.92 -7.80
N THR A 99 -2.41 30.67 -8.21
CA THR A 99 -3.11 29.51 -7.65
C THR A 99 -2.20 28.29 -7.51
N VAL A 100 -2.39 27.55 -6.42
CA VAL A 100 -1.77 26.23 -6.17
C VAL A 100 -2.86 25.17 -6.06
N ILE A 101 -2.74 24.13 -6.85
CA ILE A 101 -3.75 23.08 -6.96
C ILE A 101 -3.13 21.71 -6.62
N VAL A 102 -3.86 20.94 -5.80
CA VAL A 102 -3.46 19.57 -5.39
C VAL A 102 -4.64 18.61 -5.50
N ASN A 103 -4.35 17.32 -5.48
CA ASN A 103 -5.36 16.30 -5.14
C ASN A 103 -5.25 15.97 -3.65
N LYS A 104 -6.40 15.79 -2.98
CA LYS A 104 -6.50 15.41 -1.57
C LYS A 104 -5.87 14.04 -1.32
N ASP A 105 -5.32 13.90 -0.14
CA ASP A 105 -4.90 12.64 0.47
C ASP A 105 -5.37 12.66 1.94
N TYR A 106 -5.63 11.51 2.53
CA TYR A 106 -6.41 11.38 3.76
C TYR A 106 -5.61 10.87 4.96
N THR A 107 -4.30 10.66 4.78
CA THR A 107 -3.42 10.29 5.90
C THR A 107 -3.15 11.50 6.79
N PRO A 108 -2.93 11.35 8.12
CA PRO A 108 -2.61 12.47 9.01
C PRO A 108 -1.47 13.34 8.49
N TYR A 109 -0.39 12.74 8.01
CA TYR A 109 0.72 13.46 7.37
C TYR A 109 0.25 14.31 6.17
N ALA A 110 -0.62 13.76 5.32
CA ALA A 110 -1.09 14.47 4.13
C ALA A 110 -2.04 15.62 4.49
N ILE A 111 -2.88 15.46 5.50
CA ILE A 111 -3.77 16.50 6.04
C ILE A 111 -2.95 17.66 6.61
N SER A 112 -1.94 17.36 7.46
CA SER A 112 -1.03 18.39 8.00
C SER A 112 -0.28 19.13 6.90
N ARG A 113 0.29 18.40 5.94
CA ARG A 113 0.95 18.98 4.76
C ARG A 113 0.04 19.91 3.96
N GLU A 114 -1.20 19.50 3.70
CA GLU A 114 -2.18 20.32 2.97
C GLU A 114 -2.49 21.62 3.72
N ALA A 115 -2.66 21.56 5.04
CA ALA A 115 -2.87 22.74 5.88
C ALA A 115 -1.67 23.70 5.84
N GLU A 116 -0.43 23.18 5.90
CA GLU A 116 0.78 23.97 5.79
C GLU A 116 0.90 24.66 4.42
N LEU A 117 0.65 23.93 3.32
CA LEU A 117 0.68 24.49 1.96
C LEU A 117 -0.37 25.59 1.78
N LYS A 118 -1.59 25.38 2.30
CA LYS A 118 -2.65 26.37 2.30
C LYS A 118 -2.23 27.64 3.03
N LYS A 119 -1.64 27.51 4.22
CA LYS A 119 -1.13 28.66 5.01
C LYS A 119 -0.03 29.43 4.25
N ILE A 120 0.86 28.75 3.53
CA ILE A 120 1.86 29.42 2.68
C ILE A 120 1.19 30.21 1.56
N CYS A 121 0.19 29.62 0.88
CA CYS A 121 -0.55 30.34 -0.16
C CYS A 121 -1.25 31.59 0.38
N GLU A 122 -1.91 31.50 1.53
CA GLU A 122 -2.55 32.62 2.20
C GLU A 122 -1.54 33.75 2.53
N ASN A 123 -0.38 33.40 3.10
CA ASN A 123 0.68 34.36 3.45
C ASN A 123 1.29 35.07 2.22
N GLU A 124 1.33 34.39 1.08
CA GLU A 124 1.85 34.96 -0.18
C GLU A 124 0.71 35.53 -1.07
N ASN A 125 -0.52 35.69 -0.54
CA ASN A 125 -1.71 36.18 -1.25
C ASN A 125 -2.02 35.34 -2.52
N ARG A 126 -2.02 34.04 -2.40
CA ARG A 126 -2.33 33.08 -3.48
C ARG A 126 -3.51 32.19 -3.11
N THR A 127 -4.26 31.74 -4.11
CA THR A 127 -5.35 30.77 -3.93
C THR A 127 -4.79 29.38 -3.74
N PHE A 128 -5.39 28.58 -2.86
CA PHE A 128 -5.10 27.16 -2.68
C PHE A 128 -6.37 26.34 -2.92
N GLU A 129 -6.28 25.34 -3.78
CA GLU A 129 -7.40 24.45 -4.13
C GLU A 129 -7.00 22.99 -3.98
N SER A 130 -7.90 22.18 -3.43
CA SER A 130 -7.70 20.74 -3.31
C SER A 130 -8.93 19.94 -3.77
N TYR A 131 -8.70 18.85 -4.50
CA TYR A 131 -9.75 18.08 -5.17
C TYR A 131 -9.72 16.61 -4.83
N GLU A 132 -10.91 16.02 -4.64
CA GLU A 132 -11.09 14.59 -4.48
C GLU A 132 -10.71 13.82 -5.76
N ASP A 133 -9.94 12.74 -5.64
CA ASP A 133 -9.49 11.95 -6.81
C ASP A 133 -9.15 10.50 -6.50
N TYR A 134 -8.91 10.15 -5.24
CA TYR A 134 -8.17 8.95 -4.87
C TYR A 134 -9.06 7.74 -4.59
N LEU A 135 -10.32 7.96 -4.21
CA LEU A 135 -11.29 6.94 -3.88
C LEU A 135 -12.32 6.76 -5.02
N LEU A 136 -13.12 5.71 -4.94
CA LEU A 136 -14.26 5.48 -5.86
C LEU A 136 -15.37 6.52 -5.66
N HIS A 137 -15.57 6.93 -4.41
CA HIS A 137 -16.48 7.98 -3.99
C HIS A 137 -15.74 8.93 -3.04
N ASP A 138 -16.13 10.20 -3.01
CA ASP A 138 -15.59 11.16 -2.06
C ASP A 138 -15.80 10.67 -0.62
N ILE A 139 -14.85 10.95 0.27
CA ILE A 139 -14.69 10.27 1.56
C ILE A 139 -15.96 10.25 2.43
N ASN A 140 -16.76 11.30 2.37
CA ASN A 140 -18.00 11.43 3.16
C ASN A 140 -19.29 11.15 2.36
N THR A 141 -19.18 10.49 1.20
CA THR A 141 -20.35 10.21 0.37
C THR A 141 -21.19 9.04 0.91
N VAL A 142 -20.51 7.98 1.38
CA VAL A 142 -21.17 6.74 1.79
C VAL A 142 -21.30 6.71 3.31
N LEU A 143 -22.41 7.25 3.81
CA LEU A 143 -22.73 7.33 5.24
C LEU A 143 -23.89 6.38 5.60
N ASN A 144 -23.94 5.98 6.88
CA ASN A 144 -25.03 5.21 7.44
C ASN A 144 -26.26 6.09 7.70
N LYS A 145 -27.37 5.51 8.20
CA LYS A 145 -28.62 6.25 8.47
C LYS A 145 -28.48 7.38 9.51
N SER A 146 -27.49 7.30 10.40
CA SER A 146 -27.20 8.35 11.39
C SER A 146 -26.24 9.41 10.88
N GLY A 147 -25.87 9.39 9.60
CA GLY A 147 -24.95 10.38 9.00
C GLY A 147 -23.48 10.16 9.36
N THR A 148 -23.10 8.99 9.89
CA THR A 148 -21.74 8.66 10.27
C THR A 148 -21.15 7.57 9.34
N PHE A 149 -19.84 7.32 9.43
CA PHE A 149 -19.20 6.27 8.66
C PHE A 149 -19.61 4.86 9.13
N TYR A 150 -19.46 3.88 8.25
CA TYR A 150 -19.66 2.48 8.59
C TYR A 150 -18.42 1.89 9.23
N SER A 151 -18.58 1.15 10.33
CA SER A 151 -17.54 0.37 10.98
C SER A 151 -17.53 -1.13 10.57
N VAL A 152 -18.49 -1.55 9.73
CA VAL A 152 -18.60 -2.93 9.22
C VAL A 152 -18.64 -2.89 7.69
N PHE A 153 -17.78 -3.69 7.07
CA PHE A 153 -17.56 -3.65 5.62
C PHE A 153 -18.79 -4.01 4.78
N THR A 154 -19.51 -5.07 5.12
CA THR A 154 -20.63 -5.54 4.29
C THR A 154 -21.77 -4.52 4.18
N PRO A 155 -22.23 -3.86 5.26
CA PRO A 155 -23.17 -2.74 5.16
C PRO A 155 -22.64 -1.57 4.35
N PHE A 156 -21.36 -1.19 4.54
CA PHE A 156 -20.69 -0.17 3.75
C PHE A 156 -20.72 -0.50 2.26
N TYR A 157 -20.27 -1.69 1.87
CA TYR A 157 -20.23 -2.16 0.49
C TYR A 157 -21.59 -2.12 -0.17
N ASN A 158 -22.64 -2.62 0.51
CA ASN A 158 -24.00 -2.61 0.01
C ASN A 158 -24.57 -1.19 -0.17
N ALA A 159 -24.19 -0.26 0.69
CA ALA A 159 -24.54 1.15 0.56
C ALA A 159 -23.78 1.79 -0.62
N ALA A 160 -22.48 1.56 -0.71
CA ALA A 160 -21.60 2.13 -1.74
C ALA A 160 -22.00 1.71 -3.17
N LEU A 161 -22.48 0.47 -3.37
CA LEU A 161 -22.96 -0.02 -4.67
C LEU A 161 -24.20 0.73 -5.21
N LYS A 162 -24.87 1.54 -4.39
CA LYS A 162 -26.00 2.38 -4.83
C LYS A 162 -25.54 3.67 -5.49
N PHE A 163 -24.31 4.08 -5.30
CA PHE A 163 -23.72 5.27 -5.91
C PHE A 163 -23.00 4.92 -7.20
N ASN A 164 -23.10 5.81 -8.18
CA ASN A 164 -22.39 5.64 -9.44
C ASN A 164 -20.93 6.07 -9.30
N VAL A 165 -20.03 5.21 -9.73
CA VAL A 165 -18.61 5.57 -9.84
C VAL A 165 -18.42 6.44 -11.10
N ALA A 166 -17.80 7.61 -10.94
CA ALA A 166 -17.55 8.52 -12.04
C ALA A 166 -16.71 7.85 -13.14
N LYS A 167 -17.02 8.11 -14.39
CA LYS A 167 -16.21 7.62 -15.52
C LYS A 167 -14.85 8.30 -15.56
N PRO A 168 -13.77 7.58 -15.97
CA PRO A 168 -12.47 8.18 -16.17
C PRO A 168 -12.52 9.37 -17.14
N LYS A 169 -11.89 10.47 -16.74
CA LYS A 169 -11.86 11.70 -17.54
C LYS A 169 -10.64 11.74 -18.47
N ILE A 170 -10.85 12.10 -19.73
CA ILE A 170 -9.76 12.37 -20.67
C ILE A 170 -9.38 13.84 -20.55
N ILE A 171 -8.12 14.11 -20.26
CA ILE A 171 -7.57 15.47 -20.25
C ILE A 171 -7.27 15.86 -21.71
N ARG A 172 -7.90 16.94 -22.19
CA ARG A 172 -7.73 17.45 -23.55
C ARG A 172 -6.82 18.67 -23.62
N ASN A 173 -6.79 19.48 -22.58
CA ASN A 173 -5.98 20.68 -22.51
C ASN A 173 -4.52 20.33 -22.16
N THR A 174 -3.58 21.00 -22.80
CA THR A 174 -2.14 20.75 -22.64
C THR A 174 -1.36 22.05 -22.44
N ASN A 175 -2.01 23.07 -21.86
CA ASN A 175 -1.47 24.40 -21.59
C ASN A 175 -0.48 24.42 -20.42
N PHE A 176 0.39 23.43 -20.39
CA PHE A 176 1.54 23.45 -19.48
C PHE A 176 2.55 24.53 -19.90
N VAL A 177 3.31 25.05 -18.92
CA VAL A 177 4.46 25.90 -19.23
C VAL A 177 5.45 25.17 -20.15
N LYS A 178 6.10 25.93 -21.04
CA LYS A 178 7.08 25.33 -21.98
C LYS A 178 8.30 24.81 -21.23
N LYS A 179 8.94 23.78 -21.76
CA LYS A 179 10.12 23.10 -21.19
C LYS A 179 11.26 24.05 -20.77
N LYS A 180 11.42 25.18 -21.47
CA LYS A 180 12.42 26.22 -21.18
C LYS A 180 12.08 27.12 -19.98
N TYR A 181 10.87 27.02 -19.44
CA TYR A 181 10.49 27.79 -18.25
C TYR A 181 11.42 27.46 -17.09
N SER A 182 11.92 28.48 -16.40
CA SER A 182 12.94 28.33 -15.36
C SER A 182 12.35 28.62 -13.97
N ILE A 183 12.63 27.76 -13.03
CA ILE A 183 12.37 27.92 -11.59
C ILE A 183 13.67 27.64 -10.85
N PRO A 184 14.08 28.45 -9.87
CA PRO A 184 15.30 28.21 -9.10
C PRO A 184 15.19 26.98 -8.20
N ASN A 185 16.35 26.48 -7.74
CA ASN A 185 16.45 25.40 -6.75
C ASN A 185 15.86 24.07 -7.18
N GLN A 186 15.74 23.80 -8.48
CA GLN A 186 15.38 22.49 -8.98
C GLN A 186 16.47 21.46 -8.64
N THR A 187 16.06 20.21 -8.41
CA THR A 187 16.95 19.05 -8.36
C THR A 187 16.88 18.25 -9.67
N THR A 188 17.64 17.18 -9.75
CA THR A 188 17.62 16.24 -10.90
C THR A 188 17.30 14.83 -10.42
N PHE A 189 16.79 13.99 -11.31
CA PHE A 189 16.55 12.58 -10.99
C PHE A 189 17.85 11.86 -10.59
N ASP A 190 18.99 12.20 -11.17
CA ASP A 190 20.27 11.58 -10.81
C ASP A 190 20.68 11.89 -9.38
N LYS A 191 20.51 13.14 -8.93
CA LYS A 191 20.73 13.51 -7.52
C LYS A 191 19.78 12.73 -6.59
N ILE A 192 18.50 12.61 -6.94
CA ILE A 192 17.53 11.85 -6.16
C ILE A 192 17.87 10.36 -6.12
N LYS A 193 18.25 9.77 -7.25
CA LYS A 193 18.70 8.36 -7.31
C LYS A 193 19.90 8.12 -6.41
N HIS A 194 20.87 9.04 -6.42
CA HIS A 194 22.04 8.95 -5.54
C HIS A 194 21.65 9.01 -4.05
N LEU A 195 20.77 9.95 -3.67
CA LEU A 195 20.28 10.10 -2.29
C LEU A 195 19.49 8.89 -1.78
N THR A 196 18.86 8.12 -2.66
CA THR A 196 17.95 7.04 -2.30
C THR A 196 18.54 5.65 -2.43
N SER A 197 19.81 5.52 -2.84
CA SER A 197 20.43 4.23 -3.16
C SER A 197 19.62 3.42 -4.20
N TYR A 198 19.07 4.11 -5.18
CA TYR A 198 18.16 3.58 -6.21
C TYR A 198 18.69 2.31 -6.90
N ASN A 199 20.00 2.19 -7.09
CA ASN A 199 20.62 1.07 -7.83
C ASN A 199 20.87 -0.19 -6.99
N ASN A 200 20.60 -0.17 -5.68
CA ASN A 200 20.91 -1.27 -4.76
C ASN A 200 19.79 -2.33 -4.66
N THR A 201 18.76 -2.24 -5.48
CA THR A 201 17.67 -3.21 -5.53
C THR A 201 17.86 -4.14 -6.74
N GLU A 202 18.56 -5.27 -6.55
CA GLU A 202 18.95 -6.19 -7.62
C GLU A 202 17.77 -6.97 -8.22
N LEU A 203 16.75 -7.30 -7.41
CA LEU A 203 15.58 -8.07 -7.86
C LEU A 203 14.33 -7.18 -7.88
N TYR A 204 14.15 -6.48 -8.98
CA TYR A 204 13.02 -5.56 -9.13
C TYR A 204 12.03 -6.07 -10.19
N GLU A 205 10.94 -6.65 -9.71
CA GLU A 205 9.89 -7.24 -10.57
C GLU A 205 8.89 -6.20 -11.10
N PHE A 206 8.71 -5.10 -10.37
CA PHE A 206 7.70 -4.09 -10.70
C PHE A 206 8.33 -2.83 -11.31
N ILE A 207 7.90 -2.48 -12.51
CA ILE A 207 8.33 -1.27 -13.21
C ILE A 207 7.25 -0.19 -13.08
N GLY A 208 7.58 0.97 -12.53
CA GLY A 208 6.66 2.05 -12.22
C GLY A 208 6.22 2.87 -13.44
N THR A 209 5.92 2.28 -14.59
CA THR A 209 5.52 3.00 -15.80
C THR A 209 4.02 2.88 -16.09
N ARG A 210 3.48 3.87 -16.81
CA ARG A 210 2.09 3.86 -17.30
C ARG A 210 1.83 2.66 -18.20
N GLU A 211 2.77 2.34 -19.08
CA GLU A 211 2.68 1.21 -20.01
C GLU A 211 2.48 -0.11 -19.27
N GLU A 212 3.30 -0.37 -18.24
CA GLU A 212 3.16 -1.60 -17.44
C GLU A 212 1.84 -1.63 -16.64
N GLY A 213 1.42 -0.47 -16.11
CA GLY A 213 0.11 -0.33 -15.47
C GLY A 213 -1.06 -0.65 -16.41
N GLU A 214 -1.00 -0.18 -17.65
CA GLU A 214 -2.01 -0.48 -18.69
C GLU A 214 -1.99 -1.95 -19.13
N LYS A 215 -0.81 -2.56 -19.21
CA LYS A 215 -0.67 -3.99 -19.49
C LYS A 215 -1.37 -4.82 -18.41
N ARG A 216 -1.14 -4.51 -17.13
CA ARG A 216 -1.82 -5.16 -16.01
C ARG A 216 -3.33 -4.90 -16.01
N LEU A 217 -3.75 -3.69 -16.35
CA LEU A 217 -5.16 -3.34 -16.53
C LEU A 217 -5.83 -4.17 -17.65
N LYS A 218 -5.13 -4.40 -18.76
CA LYS A 218 -5.59 -5.29 -19.85
C LYS A 218 -5.70 -6.74 -19.39
N ASN A 219 -4.79 -7.20 -18.55
CA ASN A 219 -4.73 -8.58 -18.02
C ASN A 219 -5.84 -8.91 -17.01
N ILE A 220 -6.64 -7.94 -16.56
CA ILE A 220 -7.86 -8.20 -15.77
C ILE A 220 -8.78 -9.21 -16.47
N LYS A 221 -8.77 -9.27 -17.80
CA LYS A 221 -9.53 -10.26 -18.57
C LYS A 221 -9.26 -11.72 -18.18
N ASN A 222 -8.09 -12.00 -17.57
CA ASN A 222 -7.68 -13.33 -17.13
C ASN A 222 -8.23 -13.68 -15.73
N GLN A 223 -8.93 -12.75 -15.07
CA GLN A 223 -9.41 -12.90 -13.69
C GLN A 223 -10.88 -13.30 -13.59
N LYS A 224 -11.41 -13.99 -14.61
CA LYS A 224 -12.83 -14.42 -14.65
C LYS A 224 -13.20 -15.27 -13.42
N ASN A 225 -12.32 -16.17 -13.02
CA ASN A 225 -12.54 -17.08 -11.91
C ASN A 225 -11.93 -16.58 -10.59
N TYR A 226 -11.67 -15.29 -10.46
CA TYR A 226 -10.96 -14.70 -9.32
C TYR A 226 -11.47 -15.16 -7.95
N ALA A 227 -12.77 -15.44 -7.80
CA ALA A 227 -13.33 -15.94 -6.55
C ALA A 227 -12.70 -17.26 -6.07
N ASN A 228 -12.39 -18.15 -7.01
CA ASN A 228 -11.82 -19.47 -6.75
C ASN A 228 -10.28 -19.44 -6.75
N ASP A 229 -9.70 -18.63 -7.64
CA ASP A 229 -8.27 -18.65 -7.94
C ASP A 229 -7.44 -17.77 -7.00
N ARG A 230 -8.04 -16.71 -6.46
CA ARG A 230 -7.35 -15.66 -5.67
C ARG A 230 -6.60 -16.15 -4.44
N ASP A 231 -6.94 -17.32 -3.94
CA ASP A 231 -6.33 -17.90 -2.74
C ASP A 231 -5.24 -18.94 -3.07
N ASN A 232 -5.10 -19.34 -4.33
CA ASN A 232 -4.05 -20.24 -4.80
C ASN A 232 -2.74 -19.43 -4.94
N LEU A 233 -1.72 -19.81 -4.20
CA LEU A 233 -0.43 -19.09 -4.14
C LEU A 233 0.38 -19.20 -5.45
N CYS A 234 0.13 -20.24 -6.25
CA CYS A 234 0.79 -20.43 -7.54
C CYS A 234 0.16 -19.63 -8.69
N LEU A 235 -1.03 -19.04 -8.48
CA LEU A 235 -1.74 -18.30 -9.51
C LEU A 235 -1.54 -16.81 -9.40
N GLU A 236 -1.23 -16.17 -10.53
CA GLU A 236 -1.05 -14.73 -10.58
C GLU A 236 -2.39 -14.01 -10.44
N THR A 237 -2.46 -13.05 -9.50
CA THR A 237 -3.56 -12.09 -9.39
C THR A 237 -3.31 -10.87 -10.30
N THR A 238 -4.12 -9.82 -10.16
CA THR A 238 -3.94 -8.61 -10.99
C THR A 238 -2.61 -7.88 -10.77
N ARG A 239 -2.01 -7.99 -9.60
CA ARG A 239 -0.79 -7.26 -9.16
C ARG A 239 -0.86 -5.75 -9.42
N LEU A 240 -2.08 -5.17 -9.35
CA LEU A 240 -2.35 -3.76 -9.61
C LEU A 240 -2.13 -2.85 -8.40
N SER A 241 -1.95 -3.41 -7.19
CA SER A 241 -1.88 -2.61 -5.96
C SER A 241 -0.78 -1.54 -5.97
N PRO A 242 0.47 -1.75 -6.46
CA PRO A 242 1.46 -0.68 -6.58
C PRO A 242 1.02 0.43 -7.54
N TYR A 243 0.42 0.06 -8.66
CA TYR A 243 -0.02 1.02 -9.69
C TYR A 243 -1.20 1.87 -9.23
N ILE A 244 -2.10 1.30 -8.41
CA ILE A 244 -3.20 2.02 -7.76
C ILE A 244 -2.66 2.92 -6.64
N LYS A 245 -1.71 2.39 -5.83
CA LYS A 245 -1.10 3.12 -4.71
C LYS A 245 -0.41 4.41 -5.17
N PHE A 246 0.39 4.34 -6.22
CA PHE A 246 1.05 5.49 -6.81
C PHE A 246 0.19 6.22 -7.86
N GLY A 247 -1.00 5.70 -8.12
CA GLY A 247 -1.97 6.30 -9.03
C GLY A 247 -1.47 6.42 -10.47
N ILE A 248 -0.59 5.51 -10.89
CA ILE A 248 -0.20 5.32 -12.29
C ILE A 248 -1.42 4.87 -13.11
N VAL A 249 -2.26 4.03 -12.48
CA VAL A 249 -3.60 3.67 -12.95
C VAL A 249 -4.63 4.23 -11.97
N SER A 250 -5.67 4.87 -12.46
CA SER A 250 -6.74 5.41 -11.63
C SER A 250 -7.61 4.27 -11.07
N ILE A 251 -8.10 4.43 -9.84
CA ILE A 251 -9.04 3.49 -9.26
C ILE A 251 -10.33 3.38 -10.09
N ARG A 252 -10.76 4.47 -10.75
CA ARG A 252 -11.92 4.49 -11.66
C ARG A 252 -11.64 3.72 -12.95
N GLU A 253 -10.42 3.82 -13.52
CA GLU A 253 -10.02 2.99 -14.67
C GLU A 253 -10.11 1.50 -14.33
N VAL A 254 -9.62 1.10 -13.15
CA VAL A 254 -9.68 -0.29 -12.69
C VAL A 254 -11.13 -0.73 -12.51
N TYR A 255 -11.96 0.07 -11.81
CA TYR A 255 -13.36 -0.22 -11.57
C TYR A 255 -14.13 -0.42 -12.89
N HIS A 256 -14.06 0.54 -13.81
CA HIS A 256 -14.77 0.48 -15.08
C HIS A 256 -14.24 -0.62 -16.00
N ARG A 257 -12.94 -0.94 -15.92
CA ARG A 257 -12.39 -2.08 -16.66
C ARG A 257 -12.95 -3.40 -16.16
N ILE A 258 -13.02 -3.60 -14.84
CA ILE A 258 -13.63 -4.81 -14.27
C ILE A 258 -15.13 -4.88 -14.64
N GLN A 259 -15.85 -3.76 -14.48
CA GLN A 259 -17.27 -3.69 -14.80
C GLN A 259 -17.56 -3.98 -16.28
N SER A 260 -16.72 -3.52 -17.19
CA SER A 260 -16.89 -3.76 -18.64
C SER A 260 -16.62 -5.20 -19.06
N LEU A 261 -15.75 -5.92 -18.35
CA LEU A 261 -15.41 -7.30 -18.65
C LEU A 261 -16.37 -8.31 -18.00
N TYR A 262 -16.92 -7.96 -16.84
CA TYR A 262 -17.67 -8.90 -16.01
C TYR A 262 -19.01 -8.28 -15.59
N ASN A 263 -19.07 -7.67 -14.40
CA ASN A 263 -20.21 -6.90 -13.89
C ASN A 263 -19.83 -6.19 -12.59
N LYS A 264 -20.72 -5.36 -12.05
CA LYS A 264 -20.50 -4.61 -10.80
C LYS A 264 -20.42 -5.46 -9.53
N HIS A 265 -20.74 -6.73 -9.59
CA HIS A 265 -20.70 -7.67 -8.45
C HIS A 265 -19.46 -8.58 -8.48
N HIS A 266 -18.60 -8.44 -9.49
CA HIS A 266 -17.39 -9.25 -9.59
C HIS A 266 -16.51 -9.07 -8.34
N PRO A 267 -15.94 -10.15 -7.76
CA PRO A 267 -15.20 -10.07 -6.48
C PRO A 267 -14.00 -9.12 -6.47
N LEU A 268 -13.41 -8.81 -7.61
CA LEU A 268 -12.36 -7.76 -7.72
C LEU A 268 -12.89 -6.38 -7.35
N ILE A 269 -14.13 -6.04 -7.71
CA ILE A 269 -14.75 -4.74 -7.32
C ILE A 269 -14.85 -4.65 -5.80
N ARG A 270 -15.22 -5.75 -5.15
CA ARG A 270 -15.25 -5.81 -3.68
C ARG A 270 -13.88 -5.49 -3.05
N GLN A 271 -12.76 -5.86 -3.69
CA GLN A 271 -11.42 -5.52 -3.19
C GLN A 271 -11.12 -4.01 -3.28
N LEU A 272 -11.62 -3.34 -4.32
CA LEU A 272 -11.50 -1.88 -4.42
C LEU A 272 -12.24 -1.17 -3.29
N TYR A 273 -13.42 -1.64 -2.93
CA TYR A 273 -14.19 -1.11 -1.81
C TYR A 273 -13.58 -1.43 -0.44
N TRP A 274 -12.90 -2.57 -0.26
CA TRP A 274 -12.12 -2.84 0.95
C TRP A 274 -11.02 -1.79 1.17
N ARG A 275 -10.33 -1.41 0.11
CA ARG A 275 -9.36 -0.32 0.15
C ARG A 275 -10.01 0.98 0.62
N ASP A 276 -11.08 1.39 0.00
CA ASP A 276 -11.78 2.63 0.34
C ASP A 276 -12.36 2.61 1.76
N PHE A 277 -12.84 1.45 2.22
CA PHE A 277 -13.32 1.26 3.59
C PHE A 277 -12.22 1.54 4.62
N TYR A 278 -11.02 1.04 4.41
CA TYR A 278 -9.89 1.33 5.31
C TYR A 278 -9.49 2.81 5.30
N TYR A 279 -9.60 3.48 4.17
CA TYR A 279 -9.42 4.94 4.11
C TYR A 279 -10.47 5.71 4.91
N ILE A 280 -11.73 5.32 4.81
CA ILE A 280 -12.82 5.92 5.55
C ILE A 280 -12.62 5.72 7.06
N LEU A 281 -12.21 4.53 7.49
CA LEU A 281 -11.92 4.25 8.89
C LEU A 281 -10.79 5.15 9.42
N SER A 282 -9.65 5.17 8.76
CA SER A 282 -8.49 5.94 9.21
C SER A 282 -8.68 7.45 9.12
N PHE A 283 -9.50 7.94 8.18
CA PHE A 283 -9.85 9.34 8.10
C PHE A 283 -10.72 9.80 9.27
N ASN A 284 -11.66 8.95 9.71
CA ASN A 284 -12.56 9.26 10.84
C ASN A 284 -11.95 8.90 12.22
N ARG A 285 -10.88 8.10 12.24
CA ARG A 285 -10.13 7.67 13.42
C ARG A 285 -8.63 7.84 13.11
N THR A 286 -8.15 9.09 13.17
CA THR A 286 -6.75 9.42 12.86
C THR A 286 -5.75 8.78 13.82
N ASP A 287 -6.17 8.54 15.07
CA ASP A 287 -5.44 7.83 16.11
C ASP A 287 -4.95 6.44 15.68
N LEU A 288 -5.68 5.77 14.77
CA LEU A 288 -5.25 4.48 14.22
C LEU A 288 -3.88 4.55 13.52
N LEU A 289 -3.57 5.69 12.91
CA LEU A 289 -2.32 5.93 12.17
C LEU A 289 -1.32 6.81 12.93
N GLU A 290 -1.77 7.75 13.75
CA GLU A 290 -0.92 8.66 14.52
C GLU A 290 -0.32 7.94 15.73
N ASP A 291 -1.16 7.27 16.51
CA ASP A 291 -0.78 6.64 17.77
C ASP A 291 -0.67 5.11 17.65
N SER A 292 -1.01 4.55 16.47
CA SER A 292 -1.11 3.11 16.25
C SER A 292 -2.06 2.41 17.24
N THR A 293 -3.15 3.08 17.62
CA THR A 293 -4.18 2.53 18.50
C THR A 293 -4.98 1.44 17.80
N SER A 294 -5.58 0.55 18.57
CA SER A 294 -6.53 -0.43 18.06
C SER A 294 -7.90 0.22 17.87
N PHE A 295 -8.61 -0.14 16.79
CA PHE A 295 -9.99 0.31 16.61
C PHE A 295 -10.89 -0.11 17.79
N ARG A 296 -10.63 -1.30 18.30
CA ARG A 296 -11.20 -1.83 19.55
C ARG A 296 -10.19 -1.61 20.68
N GLU A 297 -10.33 -0.54 21.42
CA GLU A 297 -9.36 -0.05 22.42
C GLU A 297 -8.94 -1.09 23.45
N SER A 298 -9.85 -2.03 23.86
CA SER A 298 -9.51 -3.11 24.78
C SER A 298 -8.35 -4.00 24.30
N TYR A 299 -8.07 -4.02 23.00
CA TYR A 299 -6.93 -4.78 22.46
C TYR A 299 -5.58 -4.11 22.71
N ASP A 300 -5.55 -2.84 23.07
CA ASP A 300 -4.31 -2.15 23.45
C ASP A 300 -3.77 -2.59 24.80
N ASN A 301 -4.63 -3.21 25.63
CA ASN A 301 -4.26 -3.80 26.92
C ASN A 301 -3.65 -5.21 26.79
N ILE A 302 -3.45 -5.73 25.58
CA ILE A 302 -2.84 -7.05 25.40
C ILE A 302 -1.37 -7.00 25.80
N ASP A 303 -1.01 -7.86 26.76
CA ASP A 303 0.37 -8.08 27.22
C ASP A 303 1.10 -9.00 26.21
N TRP A 304 1.56 -8.39 25.12
CA TRP A 304 2.29 -9.09 24.06
C TRP A 304 3.64 -9.60 24.56
N TRP A 305 4.06 -10.75 24.07
CA TRP A 305 5.35 -11.30 24.44
C TRP A 305 6.49 -10.44 23.87
N SER A 306 7.42 -10.02 24.73
CA SER A 306 8.53 -9.12 24.40
C SER A 306 9.88 -9.58 24.96
N ASP A 307 9.95 -10.81 25.49
CA ASP A 307 11.17 -11.42 26.02
C ASP A 307 12.23 -11.70 24.93
N ALA A 308 13.41 -12.16 25.32
CA ALA A 308 14.50 -12.48 24.41
C ALA A 308 14.11 -13.55 23.38
N LYS A 309 13.28 -14.53 23.77
CA LYS A 309 12.79 -15.59 22.90
C LYS A 309 11.86 -15.03 21.83
N SER A 310 10.94 -14.15 22.21
CA SER A 310 10.01 -13.49 21.28
C SER A 310 10.74 -12.60 20.28
N LYS A 311 11.79 -11.87 20.73
CA LYS A 311 12.65 -11.08 19.85
C LYS A 311 13.37 -11.96 18.83
N ARG A 312 13.87 -13.15 19.26
CA ARG A 312 14.45 -14.13 18.32
C ARG A 312 13.42 -14.63 17.32
N PHE A 313 12.20 -14.96 17.76
CA PHE A 313 11.13 -15.41 16.88
C PHE A 313 10.73 -14.33 15.85
N LEU A 314 10.65 -13.07 16.28
CA LEU A 314 10.40 -11.95 15.39
C LEU A 314 11.48 -11.84 14.30
N GLN A 315 12.75 -12.04 14.67
CA GLN A 315 13.84 -12.00 13.70
C GLN A 315 13.77 -13.18 12.72
N LEU A 316 13.52 -14.40 13.21
CA LEU A 316 13.32 -15.57 12.33
C LEU A 316 12.16 -15.36 11.36
N TRP A 317 11.04 -14.78 11.83
CA TRP A 317 9.90 -14.43 10.98
C TRP A 317 10.30 -13.39 9.92
N LYS A 318 10.99 -12.32 10.31
CA LYS A 318 11.49 -11.31 9.37
C LYS A 318 12.40 -11.89 8.29
N ASP A 319 13.24 -12.86 8.67
CA ASP A 319 14.22 -13.46 7.78
C ASP A 319 13.65 -14.60 6.92
N GLY A 320 12.39 -15.01 7.13
CA GLY A 320 11.80 -16.18 6.47
C GLY A 320 12.54 -17.48 6.84
N LYS A 321 12.79 -17.67 8.14
CA LYS A 321 13.53 -18.79 8.75
C LYS A 321 12.81 -19.39 9.94
N THR A 322 11.48 -19.40 9.91
CA THR A 322 10.66 -19.95 11.02
C THR A 322 10.62 -21.47 11.02
N GLY A 323 10.98 -22.13 9.91
CA GLY A 323 10.78 -23.56 9.71
C GLY A 323 9.34 -23.96 9.38
N TYR A 324 8.51 -22.97 8.99
CA TYR A 324 7.16 -23.16 8.43
C TYR A 324 7.17 -22.74 6.96
N PRO A 325 7.22 -23.71 6.00
CA PRO A 325 7.54 -23.42 4.61
C PRO A 325 6.68 -22.33 3.98
N VAL A 326 5.37 -22.38 4.15
CA VAL A 326 4.47 -21.34 3.57
C VAL A 326 4.65 -19.95 4.19
N VAL A 327 5.01 -19.89 5.48
CA VAL A 327 5.29 -18.61 6.18
C VAL A 327 6.60 -18.04 5.65
N ASP A 328 7.63 -18.88 5.57
CA ASP A 328 8.97 -18.48 5.15
C ASP A 328 9.00 -18.09 3.67
N ALA A 329 8.29 -18.83 2.81
CA ALA A 329 8.12 -18.50 1.40
C ALA A 329 7.51 -17.09 1.25
N GLY A 330 6.44 -16.78 1.99
CA GLY A 330 5.81 -15.45 1.97
C GLY A 330 6.76 -14.34 2.43
N MET A 331 7.52 -14.56 3.50
CA MET A 331 8.48 -13.57 4.00
C MET A 331 9.67 -13.37 3.07
N ARG A 332 10.14 -14.43 2.41
CA ARG A 332 11.21 -14.35 1.40
C ARG A 332 10.74 -13.65 0.12
N GLU A 333 9.50 -13.92 -0.37
CA GLU A 333 8.88 -13.13 -1.45
C GLU A 333 8.89 -11.63 -1.11
N LEU A 334 8.41 -11.27 0.09
CA LEU A 334 8.39 -9.89 0.55
C LEU A 334 9.80 -9.25 0.57
N ASN A 335 10.77 -9.95 1.12
CA ASN A 335 12.12 -9.44 1.26
C ASN A 335 12.84 -9.25 -0.08
N MET A 336 12.58 -10.13 -1.04
CA MET A 336 13.25 -10.13 -2.34
C MET A 336 12.59 -9.18 -3.34
N THR A 337 11.25 -9.04 -3.30
CA THR A 337 10.50 -8.32 -4.35
C THR A 337 9.80 -7.06 -3.87
N GLY A 338 9.65 -6.88 -2.56
CA GLY A 338 8.78 -5.83 -1.99
C GLY A 338 7.30 -6.11 -2.20
N TYR A 339 6.93 -7.32 -2.61
CA TYR A 339 5.55 -7.76 -2.81
C TYR A 339 5.29 -9.06 -2.04
N MET A 340 4.04 -9.38 -1.79
CA MET A 340 3.61 -10.66 -1.23
C MET A 340 2.19 -10.94 -1.68
N HIS A 341 1.92 -12.16 -2.10
CA HIS A 341 0.56 -12.60 -2.43
C HIS A 341 -0.39 -12.42 -1.23
N ASN A 342 -1.64 -11.97 -1.47
CA ASN A 342 -2.58 -11.65 -0.37
C ASN A 342 -2.81 -12.81 0.61
N ARG A 343 -2.92 -14.05 0.13
CA ARG A 343 -3.06 -15.23 1.00
C ARG A 343 -1.84 -15.43 1.88
N ALA A 344 -0.64 -15.23 1.34
CA ALA A 344 0.59 -15.27 2.12
C ALA A 344 0.62 -14.17 3.19
N ARG A 345 0.17 -12.93 2.87
CA ARG A 345 0.05 -11.87 3.89
C ARG A 345 -0.83 -12.28 5.07
N LEU A 346 -1.96 -12.93 4.80
CA LEU A 346 -2.85 -13.43 5.86
C LEU A 346 -2.21 -14.54 6.70
N ILE A 347 -1.51 -15.47 6.06
CA ILE A 347 -0.85 -16.59 6.76
C ILE A 347 0.30 -16.07 7.63
N THR A 348 1.18 -15.25 7.06
CA THR A 348 2.37 -14.73 7.75
C THR A 348 2.00 -13.79 8.90
N SER A 349 0.99 -12.93 8.71
CA SER A 349 0.53 -12.02 9.77
C SER A 349 -0.18 -12.77 10.89
N ASN A 350 -1.04 -13.75 10.57
CA ASN A 350 -1.68 -14.59 11.58
C ASN A 350 -0.66 -15.41 12.37
N PHE A 351 0.38 -15.92 11.70
CA PHE A 351 1.46 -16.63 12.35
C PHE A 351 2.18 -15.74 13.39
N LEU A 352 2.56 -14.53 13.01
CA LEU A 352 3.21 -13.59 13.94
C LEU A 352 2.34 -13.32 15.17
N VAL A 353 1.08 -12.96 14.94
CA VAL A 353 0.18 -12.47 16.00
C VAL A 353 -0.39 -13.60 16.86
N LYS A 354 -0.81 -14.72 16.25
CA LYS A 354 -1.57 -15.78 16.92
C LYS A 354 -0.72 -16.98 17.34
N HIS A 355 0.42 -17.23 16.69
CA HIS A 355 1.30 -18.36 17.02
C HIS A 355 2.52 -17.90 17.82
N LEU A 356 3.10 -16.75 17.49
CA LEU A 356 4.25 -16.20 18.20
C LEU A 356 3.86 -15.21 19.31
N PHE A 357 2.61 -14.75 19.34
CA PHE A 357 2.08 -13.75 20.29
C PHE A 357 2.88 -12.45 20.33
N ILE A 358 3.36 -12.02 19.16
CA ILE A 358 4.09 -10.77 18.98
C ILE A 358 3.10 -9.68 18.55
N ASP A 359 3.32 -8.47 19.06
CA ASP A 359 2.48 -7.31 18.75
C ASP A 359 2.37 -7.12 17.23
N TRP A 360 1.15 -7.00 16.75
CA TRP A 360 0.85 -6.79 15.33
C TRP A 360 1.53 -5.56 14.76
N ARG A 361 1.82 -4.53 15.57
CA ARG A 361 2.51 -3.29 15.17
C ARG A 361 3.95 -3.55 14.73
N GLU A 362 4.60 -4.58 15.26
CA GLU A 362 5.94 -5.00 14.80
C GLU A 362 5.88 -5.54 13.36
N GLY A 363 4.86 -6.34 13.05
CA GLY A 363 4.63 -6.86 11.71
C GLY A 363 4.20 -5.76 10.73
N GLU A 364 3.30 -4.87 11.16
CA GLU A 364 2.85 -3.72 10.37
C GLU A 364 4.03 -2.85 9.93
N ARG A 365 4.90 -2.48 10.87
CA ARG A 365 6.12 -1.69 10.58
C ARG A 365 7.06 -2.41 9.64
N TYR A 366 7.24 -3.72 9.83
CA TYR A 366 8.10 -4.49 8.94
C TYR A 366 7.54 -4.54 7.52
N PHE A 367 6.26 -4.82 7.36
CA PHE A 367 5.60 -4.79 6.05
C PHE A 367 5.71 -3.41 5.40
N ALA A 368 5.48 -2.34 6.13
CA ALA A 368 5.63 -0.98 5.66
C ALA A 368 7.03 -0.71 5.09
N SER A 369 8.08 -1.20 5.79
CA SER A 369 9.48 -1.01 5.39
C SER A 369 9.89 -1.82 4.15
N LYS A 370 9.05 -2.80 3.73
CA LYS A 370 9.34 -3.68 2.60
C LYS A 370 8.39 -3.47 1.42
N LEU A 371 7.08 -3.37 1.68
CA LEU A 371 6.07 -3.38 0.63
C LEU A 371 6.20 -2.21 -0.35
N ILE A 372 6.20 -2.55 -1.64
CA ILE A 372 6.11 -1.61 -2.74
C ILE A 372 4.74 -0.90 -2.79
N ASP A 373 3.70 -1.62 -2.41
CA ASP A 373 2.32 -1.13 -2.37
C ASP A 373 1.90 -0.61 -0.98
N TYR A 374 2.88 -0.35 -0.09
CA TYR A 374 2.58 0.15 1.25
C TYR A 374 1.68 1.38 1.22
N ASP A 375 0.55 1.26 1.85
CA ASP A 375 -0.43 2.30 2.08
C ASP A 375 -0.82 2.28 3.56
N PRO A 376 -0.64 3.38 4.32
CA PRO A 376 -0.85 3.40 5.76
C PRO A 376 -2.24 2.89 6.18
N SER A 377 -3.31 3.40 5.56
CA SER A 377 -4.69 3.02 5.88
C SER A 377 -4.96 1.55 5.61
N VAL A 378 -4.52 1.05 4.44
CA VAL A 378 -4.76 -0.33 4.02
C VAL A 378 -3.91 -1.31 4.82
N ASN A 379 -2.63 -1.00 5.05
CA ASN A 379 -1.73 -1.87 5.82
C ASN A 379 -2.19 -1.98 7.28
N ASN A 380 -2.43 -0.85 7.95
CA ASN A 380 -2.94 -0.81 9.31
C ASN A 380 -4.26 -1.58 9.46
N GLY A 381 -5.25 -1.30 8.59
CA GLY A 381 -6.55 -1.97 8.62
C GLY A 381 -6.45 -3.49 8.46
N ASN A 382 -5.58 -3.99 7.57
CA ASN A 382 -5.38 -5.43 7.39
C ASN A 382 -4.64 -6.10 8.57
N TRP A 383 -3.67 -5.42 9.18
CA TRP A 383 -3.01 -5.92 10.37
C TRP A 383 -3.97 -5.98 11.56
N GLN A 384 -4.79 -4.95 11.76
CA GLN A 384 -5.84 -4.95 12.76
C GLN A 384 -6.92 -6.01 12.48
N PHE A 385 -7.27 -6.25 11.21
CA PHE A 385 -8.16 -7.35 10.83
C PHE A 385 -7.62 -8.70 11.32
N THR A 386 -6.36 -9.00 11.08
CA THR A 386 -5.73 -10.28 11.48
C THR A 386 -5.57 -10.39 12.99
N SER A 387 -5.22 -9.30 13.68
CA SER A 387 -5.07 -9.31 15.15
C SER A 387 -6.41 -9.49 15.86
N GLY A 388 -7.51 -9.11 15.24
CA GLY A 388 -8.85 -9.07 15.82
C GLY A 388 -9.22 -7.70 16.40
N SER A 389 -8.30 -6.73 16.36
CA SER A 389 -8.46 -5.41 16.97
C SER A 389 -9.17 -4.38 16.08
N GLY A 390 -9.36 -4.68 14.79
CA GLY A 390 -9.94 -3.76 13.82
C GLY A 390 -11.46 -3.65 13.88
N ALA A 391 -12.00 -2.75 13.05
CA ALA A 391 -13.43 -2.45 12.96
C ALA A 391 -14.26 -3.69 12.55
N ASP A 392 -13.93 -4.30 11.42
CA ASP A 392 -14.57 -5.52 10.89
C ASP A 392 -13.54 -6.66 10.88
N SER A 393 -13.15 -7.11 12.06
CA SER A 393 -12.05 -8.04 12.27
C SER A 393 -12.51 -9.47 12.47
N GLU A 394 -11.61 -10.40 12.17
CA GLU A 394 -11.76 -11.78 12.57
C GLU A 394 -11.87 -11.91 14.10
N PRO A 395 -12.65 -12.87 14.61
CA PRO A 395 -12.67 -13.16 16.05
C PRO A 395 -11.25 -13.48 16.55
N TYR A 396 -10.89 -12.99 17.74
CA TYR A 396 -9.55 -13.16 18.31
C TYR A 396 -9.09 -14.62 18.41
N PHE A 397 -10.01 -15.54 18.57
CA PHE A 397 -9.74 -16.98 18.70
C PHE A 397 -9.55 -17.69 17.34
N ARG A 398 -9.73 -16.98 16.20
CA ARG A 398 -9.51 -17.56 14.88
C ARG A 398 -8.02 -17.59 14.60
N MET A 399 -7.47 -18.79 14.69
CA MET A 399 -6.09 -19.09 14.36
C MET A 399 -6.04 -19.86 13.04
N ILE A 400 -5.22 -19.38 12.14
CA ILE A 400 -4.97 -20.04 10.86
C ILE A 400 -3.88 -21.09 11.09
N ASN A 401 -4.15 -22.36 10.81
CA ASN A 401 -3.13 -23.40 10.83
C ASN A 401 -2.26 -23.28 9.59
N PRO A 402 -0.96 -22.92 9.68
CA PRO A 402 -0.11 -22.69 8.53
C PRO A 402 0.04 -23.95 7.65
N ILE A 403 0.16 -25.14 8.25
CA ILE A 403 0.30 -26.42 7.53
C ILE A 403 -0.96 -26.70 6.70
N LEU A 404 -2.17 -26.57 7.29
CA LEU A 404 -3.41 -26.78 6.55
C LEU A 404 -3.63 -25.72 5.46
N GLN A 405 -3.15 -24.48 5.65
CA GLN A 405 -3.20 -23.47 4.60
C GLN A 405 -2.25 -23.77 3.45
N GLU A 406 -1.07 -24.28 3.76
CA GLU A 406 -0.09 -24.75 2.79
C GLU A 406 -0.67 -25.85 1.90
N ILE A 407 -1.17 -26.92 2.49
CA ILE A 407 -1.83 -28.02 1.78
C ILE A 407 -2.98 -27.54 0.92
N LYS A 408 -3.76 -26.57 1.42
CA LYS A 408 -4.95 -26.06 0.73
C LYS A 408 -4.62 -25.11 -0.42
N HIS A 409 -3.62 -24.26 -0.27
CA HIS A 409 -3.38 -23.13 -1.16
C HIS A 409 -2.10 -23.24 -1.99
N ASP A 410 -1.23 -24.24 -1.68
CA ASP A 410 -0.02 -24.59 -2.41
C ASP A 410 0.22 -26.10 -2.43
N LYS A 411 -0.80 -26.88 -2.77
CA LYS A 411 -0.76 -28.36 -2.73
C LYS A 411 0.45 -28.97 -3.46
N SER A 412 0.91 -28.33 -4.52
CA SER A 412 2.07 -28.76 -5.31
C SER A 412 3.39 -28.20 -4.79
N CYS A 413 3.40 -27.48 -3.70
CA CYS A 413 4.55 -26.74 -3.17
C CYS A 413 5.24 -25.82 -4.20
N GLY A 414 4.54 -25.42 -5.26
CA GLY A 414 5.11 -24.61 -6.33
C GLY A 414 5.52 -23.23 -5.85
N TYR A 415 4.71 -22.58 -5.00
CA TYR A 415 5.04 -21.31 -4.38
C TYR A 415 6.20 -21.46 -3.37
N ILE A 416 6.14 -22.49 -2.52
CA ILE A 416 7.19 -22.76 -1.54
C ILE A 416 8.53 -22.98 -2.23
N LYS A 417 8.59 -23.86 -3.21
CA LYS A 417 9.82 -24.18 -3.95
C LYS A 417 10.37 -22.98 -4.72
N ALA A 418 9.50 -22.09 -5.19
CA ALA A 418 9.94 -20.87 -5.86
C ALA A 418 10.68 -19.90 -4.92
N TRP A 419 10.32 -19.88 -3.63
CA TRP A 419 10.91 -18.94 -2.65
C TRP A 419 11.84 -19.59 -1.63
N ILE A 420 11.88 -20.92 -1.58
CA ILE A 420 12.76 -21.72 -0.72
C ILE A 420 13.51 -22.73 -1.59
N PRO A 421 14.57 -22.32 -2.29
CA PRO A 421 15.33 -23.20 -3.17
C PRO A 421 15.88 -24.44 -2.46
N GLU A 422 16.14 -24.35 -1.15
CA GLU A 422 16.62 -25.46 -0.32
C GLU A 422 15.67 -26.67 -0.30
N LEU A 423 14.36 -26.43 -0.57
CA LEU A 423 13.33 -27.46 -0.60
C LEU A 423 12.99 -27.96 -2.02
N MET A 424 13.74 -27.55 -3.04
CA MET A 424 13.40 -27.84 -4.44
C MET A 424 13.25 -29.36 -4.70
N ASP A 425 14.18 -30.15 -4.19
CA ASP A 425 14.25 -31.60 -4.41
C ASP A 425 13.54 -32.43 -3.32
N VAL A 426 12.95 -31.74 -2.31
CA VAL A 426 12.19 -32.42 -1.25
C VAL A 426 10.79 -32.78 -1.76
N PRO A 427 10.30 -34.03 -1.54
CA PRO A 427 8.92 -34.41 -1.86
C PRO A 427 7.89 -33.48 -1.24
N ASN A 428 6.80 -33.21 -1.95
CA ASN A 428 5.76 -32.27 -1.47
C ASN A 428 5.14 -32.75 -0.16
N GLU A 429 4.97 -34.04 0.02
CA GLU A 429 4.41 -34.65 1.23
C GLU A 429 5.29 -34.35 2.45
N ASP A 430 6.61 -34.41 2.28
CA ASP A 430 7.58 -34.15 3.33
C ASP A 430 7.71 -32.63 3.62
N ILE A 431 7.55 -31.79 2.60
CA ILE A 431 7.45 -30.34 2.82
C ILE A 431 6.23 -30.01 3.70
N HIS A 432 5.09 -30.62 3.41
CA HIS A 432 3.86 -30.45 4.20
C HIS A 432 3.96 -31.05 5.62
N ASP A 433 4.85 -31.99 5.83
CA ASP A 433 5.11 -32.63 7.12
C ASP A 433 6.46 -32.21 7.73
N TRP A 434 7.03 -31.09 7.29
CA TRP A 434 8.36 -30.62 7.68
C TRP A 434 8.61 -30.64 9.18
N GLN A 435 7.56 -30.37 9.96
CA GLN A 435 7.62 -30.41 11.41
C GLN A 435 8.13 -31.76 11.97
N ASN A 436 7.82 -32.87 11.31
CA ASN A 436 8.13 -34.20 11.77
C ASN A 436 9.37 -34.81 11.06
N VAL A 437 9.69 -34.38 9.85
CA VAL A 437 10.73 -35.03 9.02
C VAL A 437 12.03 -34.24 8.90
N HIS A 438 12.08 -32.98 9.36
CA HIS A 438 13.21 -32.06 9.15
C HIS A 438 14.56 -32.62 9.63
N GLU A 439 14.59 -33.43 10.71
CA GLU A 439 15.82 -34.03 11.21
C GLU A 439 16.46 -35.01 10.22
N ASP A 440 15.67 -35.76 9.47
CA ASP A 440 16.16 -36.69 8.48
C ASP A 440 16.74 -35.96 7.26
N TYR A 441 16.11 -34.88 6.85
CA TYR A 441 16.61 -34.00 5.78
C TYR A 441 17.89 -33.26 6.16
N HIS A 442 18.02 -32.83 7.43
CA HIS A 442 19.27 -32.24 7.92
C HIS A 442 20.45 -33.21 7.85
N LYS A 443 20.23 -34.49 8.12
CA LYS A 443 21.27 -35.54 8.03
C LYS A 443 21.82 -35.71 6.62
N ILE A 444 21.01 -35.41 5.60
CA ILE A 444 21.43 -35.52 4.18
C ILE A 444 21.80 -34.15 3.58
N GLY A 445 21.92 -33.11 4.41
CA GLY A 445 22.50 -31.83 4.01
C GLY A 445 21.50 -30.76 3.50
N ILE A 446 20.20 -30.94 3.69
CA ILE A 446 19.22 -29.90 3.39
C ILE A 446 19.29 -28.81 4.48
N ASP A 447 19.73 -27.60 4.11
CA ASP A 447 19.91 -26.47 5.01
C ASP A 447 18.65 -25.57 5.08
N TYR A 448 17.49 -26.17 5.38
CA TYR A 448 16.28 -25.42 5.68
C TYR A 448 15.94 -25.62 7.17
N PRO A 449 15.61 -24.52 7.92
CA PRO A 449 15.57 -24.57 9.38
C PRO A 449 14.49 -25.48 9.94
N ALA A 450 14.76 -26.03 11.12
CA ALA A 450 13.76 -26.69 11.96
C ALA A 450 12.68 -25.69 12.41
N PRO A 451 11.45 -26.11 12.69
CA PRO A 451 10.41 -25.26 13.21
C PRO A 451 10.82 -24.53 14.49
N CYS A 452 10.72 -23.21 14.51
CA CYS A 452 11.11 -22.37 15.65
C CYS A 452 10.28 -22.63 16.92
N LYS A 453 9.05 -23.14 16.72
CA LYS A 453 8.11 -23.57 17.77
C LYS A 453 7.23 -24.66 17.16
N MET A 454 7.17 -25.83 17.80
CA MET A 454 6.29 -26.90 17.37
C MET A 454 4.82 -26.49 17.35
N TYR A 455 4.11 -26.85 16.30
CA TYR A 455 2.70 -26.56 16.18
C TYR A 455 1.87 -27.50 17.04
N ASP A 456 1.22 -26.95 18.04
CA ASP A 456 0.22 -27.61 18.87
C ASP A 456 -1.02 -26.71 18.96
N TYR A 457 -2.05 -27.02 18.19
CA TYR A 457 -3.26 -26.23 18.11
C TYR A 457 -3.97 -26.08 19.47
N ALA A 458 -4.05 -27.16 20.25
CA ALA A 458 -4.74 -27.15 21.53
C ALA A 458 -4.03 -26.22 22.54
N LYS A 459 -2.70 -26.33 22.60
CA LYS A 459 -1.86 -25.47 23.44
C LYS A 459 -1.94 -24.01 23.01
N LEU A 460 -1.77 -23.74 21.73
CA LEU A 460 -1.85 -22.37 21.15
C LEU A 460 -3.20 -21.74 21.40
N LYS A 461 -4.29 -22.49 21.22
CA LYS A 461 -5.66 -22.00 21.47
C LYS A 461 -5.86 -21.66 22.97
N LYS A 462 -5.29 -22.45 23.88
CA LYS A 462 -5.32 -22.19 25.33
C LYS A 462 -4.52 -20.93 25.68
N GLU A 463 -3.30 -20.81 25.15
CA GLU A 463 -2.43 -19.64 25.32
C GLU A 463 -3.10 -18.36 24.78
N SER A 464 -3.62 -18.39 23.55
CA SER A 464 -4.35 -17.29 22.93
C SER A 464 -5.52 -16.82 23.80
N LYS A 465 -6.39 -17.75 24.23
CA LYS A 465 -7.52 -17.41 25.10
C LYS A 465 -7.06 -16.72 26.39
N LYS A 466 -5.95 -17.18 27.01
CA LYS A 466 -5.40 -16.58 28.22
C LYS A 466 -4.95 -15.15 27.99
N VAL A 467 -4.20 -14.89 26.92
CA VAL A 467 -3.68 -13.57 26.57
C VAL A 467 -4.82 -12.58 26.29
N TYR A 468 -5.75 -12.95 25.42
CA TYR A 468 -6.85 -12.04 25.04
C TYR A 468 -7.88 -11.85 26.16
N LYS A 469 -8.20 -12.90 26.94
CA LYS A 469 -9.16 -12.78 28.04
C LYS A 469 -8.66 -11.80 29.11
N LYS A 470 -7.37 -11.82 29.45
CA LYS A 470 -6.77 -10.88 30.41
C LYS A 470 -7.00 -9.43 29.97
N ALA A 471 -6.78 -9.12 28.71
CA ALA A 471 -6.94 -7.78 28.16
C ALA A 471 -8.40 -7.25 28.15
N PHE A 472 -9.40 -8.16 28.17
CA PHE A 472 -10.82 -7.78 28.15
C PHE A 472 -11.46 -7.69 29.51
N THR A 473 -10.74 -8.12 30.57
CA THR A 473 -11.22 -8.11 31.98
C THR A 473 -10.51 -7.05 32.80
N SER A 474 -9.47 -6.43 32.30
CA SER A 474 -8.79 -5.24 32.83
C SER A 474 -9.43 -3.96 32.31
#